data_d0d83bd55372416c2bf44a68a8cce7d1
#
_entry.id   d0d83bd55372416c2bf44a68a8cce7d1
#
_cell.length_a   1.000
_cell.length_b   1.000
_cell.length_c   1.000
_cell.angle_alpha   90.00
_cell.angle_beta   90.00
_cell.angle_gamma   90.00
#
_symmetry.space_group_name_H-M   'P 1'
#
loop_
_entity.id
_entity.type
_entity.pdbx_description
1 polymer ?
#
loop_
_entity_poly.entity_id
_entity_poly.type
_entity_poly.pdbx_seq_one_letter_code
_entity_poly.pdbx_strand_id
1 'polypeptide(L)'
;MKNKRTVPFYQYIISLLCVAFLAGGSSYIYFDHRVKKMSQEGAITNADLSKVQDLYNEISTNYVGEVDKNELVEGALKGMSEAIGDPYSTYLNESAANDLNESLSGDFEGIGATMTMKDGEPVVAEAPVADSPAEKAGIKEGDIIEKVDGTATKGMKLAEVVSKVRGKKGTSVELTIQREGETKNILIKRGKIPVKTVTGELDKKDAQIGSIKITSFGKKTYQELKETITNLRDKGAKSFVIDVRQNPGGLLDQAERMASMFLKNGETIVQFEDKKGRTMKEVASKELDDGFKVKEPVAVIIDGNSASASEIFAAALHESANVPLIGTKTFGKGTVQTVKDLNDQTEIKLTVLKWLTPKGEWINEKGIEPTIKADYPEYAYLKLIPRDKTLKEGDQSEDIQNLNAILAVLAYPVDENNANYTAETKAAVS
;
A
#
# COMPACT_ATOMS: atom_id res chain seq x y z
N MET A 1 13.10 27.15 -59.85
CA MET A 1 12.63 25.91 -59.20
C MET A 1 13.46 25.67 -57.94
N LYS A 2 12.89 25.85 -56.73
CA LYS A 2 13.59 25.60 -55.45
C LYS A 2 13.48 24.13 -55.11
N ASN A 3 14.60 23.42 -55.10
CA ASN A 3 14.68 22.04 -54.63
C ASN A 3 14.24 21.92 -53.18
N LYS A 4 13.07 21.37 -52.88
CA LYS A 4 12.66 20.94 -51.55
C LYS A 4 13.47 19.69 -51.20
N ARG A 5 14.49 19.84 -50.34
CA ARG A 5 15.14 18.68 -49.72
C ARG A 5 14.14 18.01 -48.76
N THR A 6 13.63 16.88 -49.12
CA THR A 6 12.84 16.01 -48.22
C THR A 6 13.81 15.28 -47.32
N VAL A 7 13.69 15.50 -46.02
CA VAL A 7 14.46 14.76 -45.00
C VAL A 7 13.91 13.33 -44.96
N PRO A 8 14.75 12.28 -45.07
CA PRO A 8 14.26 10.90 -44.99
C PRO A 8 13.57 10.60 -43.66
N PHE A 9 12.49 9.84 -43.69
CA PHE A 9 11.63 9.53 -42.54
C PHE A 9 12.41 8.97 -41.31
N TYR A 10 13.42 8.15 -41.54
CA TYR A 10 14.27 7.62 -40.45
C TYR A 10 15.09 8.71 -39.72
N GLN A 11 15.50 9.78 -40.43
CA GLN A 11 16.20 10.91 -39.80
C GLN A 11 15.25 11.74 -38.92
N TYR A 12 13.96 11.77 -39.30
CA TYR A 12 12.92 12.40 -38.46
C TYR A 12 12.66 11.60 -37.18
N ILE A 13 12.62 10.25 -37.28
CA ILE A 13 12.50 9.37 -36.11
C ILE A 13 13.73 9.48 -35.20
N ILE A 14 14.94 9.49 -35.77
CA ILE A 14 16.17 9.65 -34.98
C ILE A 14 16.20 11.01 -34.28
N SER A 15 15.78 12.08 -34.94
CA SER A 15 15.73 13.41 -34.32
C SER A 15 14.68 13.48 -33.20
N LEU A 16 13.51 12.84 -33.35
CA LEU A 16 12.48 12.71 -32.32
C LEU A 16 12.96 11.90 -31.12
N LEU A 17 13.64 10.79 -31.34
CA LEU A 17 14.26 9.98 -30.30
C LEU A 17 15.38 10.75 -29.57
N CYS A 18 16.21 11.51 -30.27
CA CYS A 18 17.22 12.37 -29.67
C CYS A 18 16.60 13.50 -28.83
N VAL A 19 15.51 14.10 -29.30
CA VAL A 19 14.78 15.15 -28.54
C VAL A 19 14.11 14.55 -27.31
N ALA A 20 13.49 13.35 -27.41
CA ALA A 20 12.90 12.64 -26.27
C ALA A 20 13.98 12.23 -25.25
N PHE A 21 15.13 11.75 -25.72
CA PHE A 21 16.27 11.39 -24.86
C PHE A 21 16.90 12.63 -24.19
N LEU A 22 17.01 13.74 -24.91
CA LEU A 22 17.51 15.00 -24.37
C LEU A 22 16.50 15.66 -23.43
N ALA A 23 15.19 15.54 -23.67
CA ALA A 23 14.15 16.05 -22.80
C ALA A 23 14.02 15.21 -21.51
N GLY A 24 14.02 13.88 -21.61
CA GLY A 24 14.03 12.97 -20.46
C GLY A 24 15.33 13.03 -19.67
N GLY A 25 16.46 13.00 -20.34
CA GLY A 25 17.78 13.12 -19.72
C GLY A 25 18.05 14.50 -19.12
N SER A 26 17.58 15.58 -19.75
CA SER A 26 17.74 16.94 -19.19
C SER A 26 16.84 17.17 -17.98
N SER A 27 15.64 16.59 -17.94
CA SER A 27 14.78 16.64 -16.75
C SER A 27 15.39 15.85 -15.59
N TYR A 28 15.92 14.66 -15.84
CA TYR A 28 16.63 13.85 -14.83
C TYR A 28 17.92 14.54 -14.34
N ILE A 29 18.76 15.02 -15.27
CA ILE A 29 20.02 15.75 -14.94
C ILE A 29 19.70 17.09 -14.26
N TYR A 30 18.65 17.79 -14.67
CA TYR A 30 18.22 19.04 -14.05
C TYR A 30 17.69 18.81 -12.61
N PHE A 31 16.94 17.73 -12.39
CA PHE A 31 16.48 17.34 -11.06
C PHE A 31 17.66 16.87 -10.18
N ASP A 32 18.55 16.03 -10.71
CA ASP A 32 19.76 15.56 -10.00
C ASP A 32 20.73 16.71 -9.72
N HIS A 33 20.93 17.63 -10.66
CA HIS A 33 21.82 18.80 -10.47
C HIS A 33 21.21 19.82 -9.48
N ARG A 34 19.89 19.97 -9.45
CA ARG A 34 19.19 20.80 -8.43
C ARG A 34 19.24 20.16 -7.06
N VAL A 35 19.03 18.86 -6.95
CA VAL A 35 19.16 18.12 -5.67
C VAL A 35 20.60 18.22 -5.16
N LYS A 36 21.62 18.05 -6.03
CA LYS A 36 23.04 18.21 -5.65
C LYS A 36 23.39 19.65 -5.25
N LYS A 37 22.83 20.65 -5.91
CA LYS A 37 23.06 22.07 -5.54
C LYS A 37 22.36 22.46 -4.23
N MET A 38 21.22 21.82 -3.91
CA MET A 38 20.51 21.99 -2.62
C MET A 38 21.23 21.30 -1.46
N SER A 39 22.00 20.24 -1.72
CA SER A 39 22.77 19.52 -0.69
C SER A 39 24.06 20.27 -0.26
N GLN A 40 24.45 21.34 -0.97
CA GLN A 40 25.64 22.13 -0.60
C GLN A 40 25.35 23.33 0.32
N GLU A 41 24.07 23.69 0.56
CA GLU A 41 23.72 24.86 1.40
C GLU A 41 23.53 24.53 2.92
N GLY A 42 23.98 23.38 3.36
CA GLY A 42 23.96 22.97 4.78
C GLY A 42 25.10 22.02 5.09
N ALA A 43 26.29 22.26 4.55
CA ALA A 43 27.45 21.42 4.81
C ALA A 43 27.75 21.37 6.32
N ILE A 44 27.46 20.22 6.93
CA ILE A 44 27.95 19.86 8.27
C ILE A 44 29.48 20.04 8.25
N THR A 45 30.01 20.78 9.19
CA THR A 45 31.47 20.89 9.32
C THR A 45 32.02 19.53 9.74
N ASN A 46 33.24 19.18 9.31
CA ASN A 46 33.91 17.96 9.77
C ASN A 46 33.95 17.84 11.31
N ALA A 47 33.86 18.96 12.03
CA ALA A 47 33.80 19.01 13.48
C ALA A 47 32.50 18.45 14.08
N ASP A 48 31.38 18.50 13.38
CA ASP A 48 30.11 17.96 13.90
C ASP A 48 30.05 16.43 13.76
N LEU A 49 30.61 15.87 12.68
CA LEU A 49 30.70 14.43 12.47
C LEU A 49 31.78 13.77 13.33
N SER A 50 32.83 14.54 13.76
CA SER A 50 33.90 14.01 14.63
C SER A 50 33.33 13.44 15.93
N LYS A 51 32.31 14.05 16.52
CA LYS A 51 31.68 13.54 17.76
C LYS A 51 31.06 12.15 17.58
N VAL A 52 30.45 11.91 16.42
CA VAL A 52 29.88 10.59 16.10
C VAL A 52 30.99 9.56 15.92
N GLN A 53 32.08 9.97 15.26
CA GLN A 53 33.27 9.15 15.06
C GLN A 53 33.96 8.83 16.40
N ASP A 54 34.13 9.83 17.26
CA ASP A 54 34.74 9.68 18.59
C ASP A 54 33.93 8.74 19.47
N LEU A 55 32.60 8.89 19.48
CA LEU A 55 31.70 8.01 20.23
C LEU A 55 31.77 6.56 19.70
N TYR A 56 31.77 6.38 18.38
CA TYR A 56 31.92 5.07 17.76
C TYR A 56 33.26 4.41 18.17
N ASN A 57 34.34 5.17 18.12
CA ASN A 57 35.68 4.67 18.51
C ASN A 57 35.74 4.32 20.01
N GLU A 58 35.18 5.19 20.86
CA GLU A 58 35.11 4.96 22.32
C GLU A 58 34.39 3.66 22.65
N ILE A 59 33.17 3.46 22.09
CA ILE A 59 32.39 2.24 22.30
C ILE A 59 33.14 1.03 21.77
N SER A 60 33.65 1.11 20.53
CA SER A 60 34.32 -0.03 19.86
C SER A 60 35.61 -0.46 20.55
N THR A 61 36.25 0.45 21.31
CA THR A 61 37.56 0.20 21.96
C THR A 61 37.44 -0.13 23.44
N ASN A 62 36.54 0.52 24.17
CA ASN A 62 36.54 0.53 25.63
C ASN A 62 35.31 -0.16 26.26
N TYR A 63 34.27 -0.51 25.47
CA TYR A 63 33.15 -1.25 26.03
C TYR A 63 33.57 -2.66 26.43
N VAL A 64 33.17 -3.07 27.65
CA VAL A 64 33.61 -4.35 28.27
C VAL A 64 33.05 -5.60 27.60
N GLY A 65 31.92 -5.50 26.89
CA GLY A 65 31.28 -6.58 26.16
C GLY A 65 31.66 -6.62 24.68
N GLU A 66 31.11 -7.59 23.96
CA GLU A 66 31.21 -7.63 22.50
C GLU A 66 30.31 -6.59 21.86
N VAL A 67 30.78 -5.95 20.81
CA VAL A 67 30.05 -4.95 20.02
C VAL A 67 30.08 -5.29 18.56
N ASP A 68 28.92 -5.39 17.94
CA ASP A 68 28.82 -5.41 16.49
C ASP A 68 28.95 -3.98 15.94
N LYS A 69 30.02 -3.77 15.18
CA LYS A 69 30.33 -2.47 14.62
C LYS A 69 29.31 -2.01 13.56
N ASN A 70 28.69 -2.95 12.86
CA ASN A 70 27.65 -2.63 11.87
C ASN A 70 26.37 -2.18 12.57
N GLU A 71 25.97 -2.83 13.66
CA GLU A 71 24.83 -2.43 14.46
C GLU A 71 24.99 -1.01 15.06
N LEU A 72 26.22 -0.63 15.45
CA LEU A 72 26.51 0.74 15.91
C LEU A 72 26.27 1.77 14.79
N VAL A 73 26.74 1.49 13.59
CA VAL A 73 26.54 2.40 12.43
C VAL A 73 25.05 2.48 12.06
N GLU A 74 24.36 1.34 12.01
CA GLU A 74 22.91 1.29 11.76
C GLU A 74 22.13 2.08 12.82
N GLY A 75 22.48 1.91 14.09
CA GLY A 75 21.89 2.66 15.20
C GLY A 75 22.08 4.17 15.07
N ALA A 76 23.25 4.62 14.63
CA ALA A 76 23.53 6.03 14.38
C ALA A 76 22.70 6.58 13.21
N LEU A 77 22.61 5.86 12.07
CA LEU A 77 21.82 6.25 10.90
C LEU A 77 20.32 6.33 11.25
N LYS A 78 19.83 5.34 11.98
CA LYS A 78 18.46 5.32 12.48
C LYS A 78 18.18 6.49 13.41
N GLY A 79 19.04 6.75 14.39
CA GLY A 79 18.92 7.89 15.31
C GLY A 79 18.91 9.24 14.59
N MET A 80 19.73 9.40 13.54
CA MET A 80 19.71 10.62 12.71
C MET A 80 18.37 10.82 12.00
N SER A 81 17.80 9.75 11.44
CA SER A 81 16.50 9.83 10.75
C SER A 81 15.36 10.12 11.75
N GLU A 82 15.39 9.51 12.93
CA GLU A 82 14.39 9.72 13.98
C GLU A 82 14.43 11.15 14.55
N ALA A 83 15.62 11.76 14.61
CA ALA A 83 15.80 13.15 15.08
C ALA A 83 15.10 14.21 14.22
N ILE A 84 14.67 13.86 13.00
CA ILE A 84 13.87 14.73 12.12
C ILE A 84 12.47 14.96 12.73
N GLY A 85 11.94 14.00 13.50
CA GLY A 85 10.59 14.05 14.08
C GLY A 85 9.47 13.86 13.07
N ASP A 86 9.78 13.44 11.83
CA ASP A 86 8.79 13.13 10.80
C ASP A 86 8.53 11.61 10.76
N PRO A 87 7.29 11.16 11.03
CA PRO A 87 6.98 9.73 11.08
C PRO A 87 7.11 9.02 9.73
N TYR A 88 7.23 9.78 8.63
CA TYR A 88 7.33 9.24 7.28
C TYR A 88 8.77 9.18 6.77
N SER A 89 9.71 9.87 7.45
CA SER A 89 11.14 9.85 7.11
C SER A 89 11.85 8.83 7.98
N THR A 90 12.53 7.86 7.35
CA THR A 90 13.18 6.78 8.08
C THR A 90 14.35 6.20 7.31
N TYR A 91 15.39 5.79 8.03
CA TYR A 91 16.44 4.93 7.52
C TYR A 91 15.88 3.51 7.35
N LEU A 92 16.22 2.88 6.24
CA LEU A 92 15.83 1.51 5.90
C LEU A 92 17.10 0.67 5.75
N ASN A 93 17.26 -0.33 6.61
CA ASN A 93 18.27 -1.35 6.41
C ASN A 93 17.90 -2.25 5.21
N GLU A 94 18.77 -3.15 4.80
CA GLU A 94 18.56 -4.04 3.63
C GLU A 94 17.19 -4.76 3.69
N SER A 95 16.80 -5.29 4.84
CA SER A 95 15.52 -5.99 4.99
C SER A 95 14.33 -5.04 4.78
N ALA A 96 14.34 -3.89 5.46
CA ALA A 96 13.25 -2.92 5.37
C ALA A 96 13.17 -2.26 3.97
N ALA A 97 14.30 -2.05 3.31
CA ALA A 97 14.36 -1.56 1.93
C ALA A 97 13.74 -2.59 0.96
N ASN A 98 14.09 -3.87 1.11
CA ASN A 98 13.51 -4.94 0.32
C ASN A 98 12.00 -5.06 0.54
N ASP A 99 11.52 -5.00 1.79
CA ASP A 99 10.08 -5.06 2.12
C ASP A 99 9.30 -3.88 1.51
N LEU A 100 9.87 -2.67 1.55
CA LEU A 100 9.29 -1.50 0.90
C LEU A 100 9.22 -1.67 -0.61
N ASN A 101 10.32 -2.09 -1.24
CA ASN A 101 10.42 -2.29 -2.68
C ASN A 101 9.47 -3.40 -3.15
N GLU A 102 9.33 -4.50 -2.38
CA GLU A 102 8.36 -5.57 -2.63
C GLU A 102 6.93 -5.02 -2.56
N SER A 103 6.59 -4.27 -1.52
CA SER A 103 5.27 -3.65 -1.36
C SER A 103 4.89 -2.72 -2.52
N LEU A 104 5.85 -1.92 -3.02
CA LEU A 104 5.63 -0.99 -4.12
C LEU A 104 5.63 -1.67 -5.49
N SER A 105 6.31 -2.82 -5.64
CA SER A 105 6.36 -3.53 -6.93
C SER A 105 5.01 -4.14 -7.33
N GLY A 106 4.12 -4.41 -6.36
CA GLY A 106 2.89 -5.18 -6.55
C GLY A 106 3.14 -6.67 -6.81
N ASP A 107 4.35 -7.14 -6.49
CA ASP A 107 4.72 -8.55 -6.53
C ASP A 107 5.42 -8.86 -5.21
N PHE A 108 5.19 -9.99 -4.60
CA PHE A 108 6.02 -10.47 -3.48
C PHE A 108 6.73 -11.77 -3.84
N GLU A 109 7.86 -12.05 -3.17
CA GLU A 109 8.61 -13.27 -3.39
C GLU A 109 8.22 -14.35 -2.38
N GLY A 110 7.82 -15.51 -2.87
CA GLY A 110 7.34 -16.58 -2.02
C GLY A 110 6.69 -17.73 -2.80
N ILE A 111 5.70 -18.36 -2.18
CA ILE A 111 4.99 -19.49 -2.79
C ILE A 111 3.58 -19.14 -3.29
N GLY A 112 2.94 -18.07 -2.79
CA GLY A 112 1.60 -17.64 -3.21
C GLY A 112 0.46 -18.38 -2.50
N ALA A 113 0.63 -18.71 -1.21
CA ALA A 113 -0.41 -19.25 -0.35
C ALA A 113 -0.67 -18.31 0.83
N THR A 114 -1.94 -18.04 1.11
CA THR A 114 -2.38 -17.32 2.31
C THR A 114 -2.48 -18.29 3.48
N MET A 115 -1.93 -17.91 4.63
CA MET A 115 -1.90 -18.75 5.83
C MET A 115 -2.62 -18.08 6.99
N THR A 116 -3.24 -18.88 7.85
CA THR A 116 -3.86 -18.46 9.11
C THR A 116 -3.55 -19.47 10.21
N MET A 117 -3.82 -19.10 11.46
CA MET A 117 -3.79 -20.06 12.58
C MET A 117 -5.19 -20.59 12.82
N LYS A 118 -5.32 -21.92 12.88
CA LYS A 118 -6.56 -22.62 13.27
C LYS A 118 -6.21 -23.69 14.30
N ASP A 119 -6.84 -23.63 15.45
CA ASP A 119 -6.62 -24.55 16.57
C ASP A 119 -5.13 -24.66 17.02
N GLY A 120 -4.38 -23.55 16.87
CA GLY A 120 -2.96 -23.48 17.20
C GLY A 120 -2.01 -24.03 16.12
N GLU A 121 -2.53 -24.37 14.94
CA GLU A 121 -1.76 -24.89 13.80
C GLU A 121 -1.85 -23.94 12.60
N PRO A 122 -0.75 -23.73 11.84
CA PRO A 122 -0.77 -22.94 10.62
C PRO A 122 -1.46 -23.72 9.50
N VAL A 123 -2.47 -23.09 8.88
CA VAL A 123 -3.31 -23.69 7.83
C VAL A 123 -3.34 -22.78 6.62
N VAL A 124 -3.39 -23.36 5.43
CA VAL A 124 -3.67 -22.63 4.18
C VAL A 124 -5.13 -22.16 4.22
N ALA A 125 -5.33 -20.84 4.31
CA ALA A 125 -6.62 -20.23 4.60
C ALA A 125 -7.60 -20.23 3.42
N GLU A 126 -7.05 -20.20 2.20
CA GLU A 126 -7.81 -20.12 0.95
C GLU A 126 -6.99 -20.76 -0.19
N ALA A 127 -7.64 -20.98 -1.33
CA ALA A 127 -6.95 -21.51 -2.50
C ALA A 127 -5.72 -20.66 -2.85
N PRO A 128 -4.55 -21.26 -3.16
CA PRO A 128 -3.38 -20.51 -3.57
C PRO A 128 -3.65 -19.60 -4.77
N VAL A 129 -2.88 -18.51 -4.85
CA VAL A 129 -2.97 -17.57 -5.99
C VAL A 129 -2.77 -18.32 -7.31
N ALA A 130 -3.65 -18.05 -8.28
CA ALA A 130 -3.60 -18.68 -9.59
C ALA A 130 -2.21 -18.51 -10.24
N ASP A 131 -1.71 -19.55 -10.88
CA ASP A 131 -0.38 -19.65 -11.49
C ASP A 131 0.81 -19.52 -10.53
N SER A 132 0.55 -19.49 -9.21
CA SER A 132 1.59 -19.44 -8.19
C SER A 132 2.39 -20.74 -8.06
N PRO A 133 3.61 -20.70 -7.47
CA PRO A 133 4.35 -21.89 -7.11
C PRO A 133 3.60 -22.87 -6.21
N ALA A 134 2.81 -22.37 -5.24
CA ALA A 134 2.03 -23.21 -4.35
C ALA A 134 0.92 -23.98 -5.09
N GLU A 135 0.19 -23.28 -5.98
CA GLU A 135 -0.83 -23.94 -6.81
C GLU A 135 -0.21 -25.02 -7.71
N LYS A 136 0.89 -24.68 -8.41
CA LYS A 136 1.61 -25.62 -9.30
C LYS A 136 2.19 -26.82 -8.55
N ALA A 137 2.55 -26.63 -7.28
CA ALA A 137 3.02 -27.71 -6.41
C ALA A 137 1.88 -28.51 -5.78
N GLY A 138 0.63 -28.13 -6.01
CA GLY A 138 -0.56 -28.84 -5.52
C GLY A 138 -0.92 -28.57 -4.06
N ILE A 139 -0.51 -27.43 -3.49
CA ILE A 139 -1.02 -26.92 -2.21
C ILE A 139 -2.50 -26.59 -2.37
N LYS A 140 -3.29 -26.84 -1.35
CA LYS A 140 -4.74 -26.60 -1.34
C LYS A 140 -5.19 -25.88 -0.08
N GLU A 141 -6.34 -25.22 -0.15
CA GLU A 141 -7.04 -24.73 1.01
C GLU A 141 -7.27 -25.86 2.04
N GLY A 142 -7.07 -25.55 3.31
CA GLY A 142 -7.19 -26.49 4.41
C GLY A 142 -5.95 -27.34 4.71
N ASP A 143 -4.88 -27.26 3.90
CA ASP A 143 -3.62 -27.95 4.23
C ASP A 143 -3.04 -27.39 5.53
N ILE A 144 -2.80 -28.29 6.51
CA ILE A 144 -2.10 -27.95 7.75
C ILE A 144 -0.62 -28.06 7.50
N ILE A 145 0.15 -27.03 7.86
CA ILE A 145 1.60 -27.02 7.65
C ILE A 145 2.29 -27.50 8.92
N GLU A 146 2.71 -28.76 8.94
CA GLU A 146 3.36 -29.38 10.09
C GLU A 146 4.83 -29.00 10.22
N LYS A 147 5.56 -28.86 9.07
CA LYS A 147 6.98 -28.47 9.06
C LYS A 147 7.31 -27.56 7.88
N VAL A 148 8.32 -26.71 8.07
CA VAL A 148 8.98 -25.93 7.03
C VAL A 148 10.47 -26.24 7.07
N ASP A 149 11.03 -26.74 5.97
CA ASP A 149 12.43 -27.20 5.86
C ASP A 149 12.84 -28.11 7.04
N GLY A 150 11.99 -29.10 7.35
CA GLY A 150 12.19 -30.06 8.44
C GLY A 150 11.91 -29.51 9.85
N THR A 151 11.75 -28.20 10.03
CA THR A 151 11.48 -27.56 11.32
C THR A 151 9.97 -27.59 11.61
N ALA A 152 9.58 -28.19 12.77
CA ALA A 152 8.17 -28.24 13.17
C ALA A 152 7.59 -26.85 13.43
N THR A 153 6.35 -26.61 12.97
CA THR A 153 5.64 -25.33 13.12
C THR A 153 4.83 -25.24 14.41
N LYS A 154 4.60 -26.34 15.09
CA LYS A 154 3.82 -26.41 16.32
C LYS A 154 4.37 -25.46 17.40
N GLY A 155 3.53 -24.57 17.88
CA GLY A 155 3.90 -23.57 18.89
C GLY A 155 4.55 -22.31 18.32
N MET A 156 4.82 -22.22 17.02
CA MET A 156 5.30 -21.01 16.37
C MET A 156 4.16 -20.00 16.16
N LYS A 157 4.50 -18.71 16.20
CA LYS A 157 3.57 -17.67 15.76
C LYS A 157 3.44 -17.70 14.23
N LEU A 158 2.29 -17.30 13.69
CA LEU A 158 2.05 -17.26 12.25
C LEU A 158 3.14 -16.48 11.49
N ALA A 159 3.59 -15.34 12.02
CA ALA A 159 4.64 -14.53 11.41
C ALA A 159 5.98 -15.29 11.27
N GLU A 160 6.33 -16.15 12.23
CA GLU A 160 7.54 -16.98 12.19
C GLU A 160 7.44 -18.04 11.09
N VAL A 161 6.27 -18.68 10.97
CA VAL A 161 6.02 -19.68 9.90
C VAL A 161 6.08 -19.01 8.54
N VAL A 162 5.38 -17.88 8.36
CA VAL A 162 5.38 -17.10 7.11
C VAL A 162 6.79 -16.66 6.73
N SER A 163 7.59 -16.18 7.69
CA SER A 163 9.00 -15.79 7.46
C SER A 163 9.85 -16.94 6.92
N LYS A 164 9.66 -18.18 7.43
CA LYS A 164 10.37 -19.37 6.94
C LYS A 164 9.91 -19.81 5.54
N VAL A 165 8.61 -19.66 5.25
CA VAL A 165 8.03 -20.03 3.95
C VAL A 165 8.41 -19.01 2.87
N ARG A 166 8.47 -17.72 3.19
CA ARG A 166 8.95 -16.66 2.28
C ARG A 166 10.43 -16.86 1.95
N GLY A 167 10.90 -16.16 0.93
CA GLY A 167 12.31 -16.13 0.56
C GLY A 167 12.51 -15.81 -0.91
N LYS A 168 13.76 -15.55 -1.28
CA LYS A 168 14.15 -15.06 -2.61
C LYS A 168 13.68 -15.98 -3.74
N LYS A 169 13.18 -15.38 -4.81
CA LYS A 169 12.79 -16.07 -6.06
C LYS A 169 13.90 -17.04 -6.49
N GLY A 170 13.51 -18.25 -6.84
CA GLY A 170 14.44 -19.29 -7.33
C GLY A 170 14.98 -20.19 -6.24
N THR A 171 14.91 -19.81 -4.96
CA THR A 171 15.20 -20.71 -3.83
C THR A 171 14.04 -21.69 -3.62
N SER A 172 14.27 -22.78 -2.91
CA SER A 172 13.24 -23.77 -2.62
C SER A 172 12.88 -23.78 -1.13
N VAL A 173 11.67 -24.21 -0.82
CA VAL A 173 11.20 -24.53 0.52
C VAL A 173 10.50 -25.89 0.49
N GLU A 174 10.75 -26.75 1.46
CA GLU A 174 10.03 -27.99 1.64
C GLU A 174 8.96 -27.81 2.72
N LEU A 175 7.70 -28.04 2.35
CA LEU A 175 6.59 -28.06 3.30
C LEU A 175 6.16 -29.49 3.59
N THR A 176 6.15 -29.87 4.86
CA THR A 176 5.43 -31.06 5.30
C THR A 176 4.00 -30.62 5.64
N ILE A 177 3.04 -31.10 4.90
CA ILE A 177 1.62 -30.76 5.10
C ILE A 177 0.84 -32.00 5.55
N GLN A 178 -0.25 -31.76 6.32
CA GLN A 178 -1.27 -32.75 6.58
C GLN A 178 -2.53 -32.39 5.79
N ARG A 179 -3.03 -33.34 5.02
CA ARG A 179 -4.27 -33.24 4.24
C ARG A 179 -5.08 -34.51 4.40
N GLU A 180 -6.34 -34.42 4.87
CA GLU A 180 -7.24 -35.59 5.03
C GLU A 180 -6.64 -36.73 5.85
N GLY A 181 -5.80 -36.38 6.84
CA GLY A 181 -5.10 -37.35 7.69
C GLY A 181 -3.80 -37.94 7.12
N GLU A 182 -3.45 -37.60 5.88
CA GLU A 182 -2.18 -38.02 5.24
C GLU A 182 -1.15 -36.90 5.33
N THR A 183 0.09 -37.27 5.69
CA THR A 183 1.24 -36.34 5.66
C THR A 183 1.95 -36.42 4.29
N LYS A 184 2.25 -35.25 3.70
CA LYS A 184 2.92 -35.14 2.39
C LYS A 184 4.05 -34.12 2.46
N ASN A 185 5.19 -34.44 1.88
CA ASN A 185 6.30 -33.49 1.68
C ASN A 185 6.20 -32.90 0.28
N ILE A 186 6.18 -31.58 0.21
CA ILE A 186 6.02 -30.83 -1.04
C ILE A 186 7.18 -29.83 -1.15
N LEU A 187 8.05 -30.03 -2.13
CA LEU A 187 9.13 -29.11 -2.46
C LEU A 187 8.60 -28.02 -3.41
N ILE A 188 8.71 -26.76 -3.01
CA ILE A 188 8.19 -25.62 -3.75
C ILE A 188 9.33 -24.67 -4.09
N LYS A 189 9.53 -24.38 -5.37
CA LYS A 189 10.48 -23.36 -5.81
C LYS A 189 9.81 -21.99 -5.73
N ARG A 190 10.33 -21.10 -4.88
CA ARG A 190 9.78 -19.75 -4.68
C ARG A 190 9.78 -18.94 -5.98
N GLY A 191 8.76 -18.13 -6.19
CA GLY A 191 8.56 -17.29 -7.37
C GLY A 191 8.13 -15.90 -7.03
N LYS A 192 7.93 -15.07 -8.06
CA LYS A 192 7.20 -13.81 -7.94
C LYS A 192 5.71 -14.09 -7.98
N ILE A 193 5.00 -13.61 -7.00
CA ILE A 193 3.56 -13.76 -6.86
C ILE A 193 2.94 -12.39 -7.15
N PRO A 194 2.23 -12.21 -8.26
CA PRO A 194 1.57 -10.96 -8.56
C PRO A 194 0.41 -10.74 -7.57
N VAL A 195 0.37 -9.58 -6.96
CA VAL A 195 -0.76 -9.12 -6.15
C VAL A 195 -1.61 -8.22 -7.02
N LYS A 196 -2.85 -8.64 -7.30
CA LYS A 196 -3.81 -7.75 -7.96
C LYS A 196 -4.18 -6.62 -7.02
N THR A 197 -3.92 -5.40 -7.45
CA THR A 197 -4.28 -4.19 -6.71
C THR A 197 -5.63 -3.63 -7.12
N VAL A 198 -6.15 -4.05 -8.27
CA VAL A 198 -7.47 -3.66 -8.78
C VAL A 198 -8.32 -4.89 -9.04
N THR A 199 -9.52 -4.91 -8.50
CA THR A 199 -10.56 -5.88 -8.80
C THR A 199 -11.83 -5.16 -9.21
N GLY A 200 -12.67 -5.78 -10.05
CA GLY A 200 -13.93 -5.17 -10.46
C GLY A 200 -14.96 -6.19 -10.90
N GLU A 201 -16.19 -5.91 -10.55
CA GLU A 201 -17.36 -6.70 -10.93
C GLU A 201 -18.54 -5.78 -11.23
N LEU A 202 -19.53 -6.30 -11.96
CA LEU A 202 -20.81 -5.59 -12.10
C LEU A 202 -21.58 -5.69 -10.78
N ASP A 203 -22.24 -4.59 -10.40
CA ASP A 203 -23.06 -4.59 -9.19
C ASP A 203 -24.20 -5.62 -9.31
N LYS A 204 -24.45 -6.36 -8.22
CA LYS A 204 -25.43 -7.45 -8.21
C LYS A 204 -26.88 -6.99 -8.35
N LYS A 205 -27.18 -5.73 -8.00
CA LYS A 205 -28.51 -5.14 -8.08
C LYS A 205 -28.73 -4.37 -9.36
N ASP A 206 -27.66 -3.77 -9.91
CA ASP A 206 -27.70 -3.02 -11.17
C ASP A 206 -26.46 -3.31 -12.00
N ALA A 207 -26.60 -4.21 -12.96
CA ALA A 207 -25.53 -4.62 -13.86
C ALA A 207 -24.99 -3.51 -14.80
N GLN A 208 -25.55 -2.30 -14.76
CA GLN A 208 -25.02 -1.12 -15.43
C GLN A 208 -23.95 -0.40 -14.58
N ILE A 209 -23.77 -0.77 -13.33
CA ILE A 209 -22.78 -0.19 -12.44
C ILE A 209 -21.59 -1.15 -12.33
N GLY A 210 -20.41 -0.67 -12.68
CA GLY A 210 -19.15 -1.35 -12.43
C GLY A 210 -18.58 -0.95 -11.07
N SER A 211 -18.50 -1.88 -10.12
CA SER A 211 -17.84 -1.70 -8.84
C SER A 211 -16.37 -2.06 -8.95
N ILE A 212 -15.47 -1.14 -8.63
CA ILE A 212 -14.00 -1.30 -8.75
C ILE A 212 -13.38 -1.04 -7.39
N LYS A 213 -12.62 -2.01 -6.86
CA LYS A 213 -11.84 -1.87 -5.63
C LYS A 213 -10.37 -1.70 -5.98
N ILE A 214 -9.73 -0.66 -5.40
CA ILE A 214 -8.30 -0.41 -5.51
C ILE A 214 -7.70 -0.51 -4.11
N THR A 215 -6.79 -1.48 -3.90
CA THR A 215 -6.22 -1.76 -2.57
C THR A 215 -4.89 -1.05 -2.31
N SER A 216 -4.16 -0.69 -3.37
CA SER A 216 -2.92 0.09 -3.29
C SER A 216 -2.56 0.69 -4.66
N PHE A 217 -1.61 1.63 -4.69
CA PHE A 217 -1.07 2.22 -5.92
C PHE A 217 0.33 1.64 -6.20
N GLY A 218 0.40 0.38 -6.62
CA GLY A 218 1.63 -0.30 -7.02
C GLY A 218 1.94 -0.13 -8.51
N LYS A 219 3.12 -0.58 -8.96
CA LYS A 219 3.63 -0.38 -10.34
C LYS A 219 2.69 -0.82 -11.47
N LYS A 220 1.75 -1.73 -11.20
CA LYS A 220 0.83 -2.29 -12.20
C LYS A 220 -0.59 -1.73 -12.10
N THR A 221 -0.90 -0.94 -11.07
CA THR A 221 -2.26 -0.55 -10.71
C THR A 221 -2.96 0.25 -11.81
N TYR A 222 -2.24 1.16 -12.48
CA TYR A 222 -2.78 1.87 -13.64
C TYR A 222 -3.23 0.92 -14.76
N GLN A 223 -2.39 -0.04 -15.10
CA GLN A 223 -2.71 -1.01 -16.16
C GLN A 223 -3.87 -1.92 -15.75
N GLU A 224 -3.88 -2.39 -14.51
CA GLU A 224 -4.96 -3.21 -13.95
C GLU A 224 -6.30 -2.46 -13.93
N LEU A 225 -6.29 -1.15 -13.59
CA LEU A 225 -7.49 -0.32 -13.62
C LEU A 225 -8.01 -0.15 -15.05
N LYS A 226 -7.12 0.12 -16.00
CA LYS A 226 -7.46 0.23 -17.43
C LYS A 226 -8.11 -1.04 -17.98
N GLU A 227 -7.52 -2.19 -17.69
CA GLU A 227 -8.05 -3.51 -18.07
C GLU A 227 -9.39 -3.80 -17.40
N THR A 228 -9.52 -3.50 -16.10
CA THR A 228 -10.75 -3.69 -15.33
C THR A 228 -11.89 -2.86 -15.91
N ILE A 229 -11.66 -1.56 -16.17
CA ILE A 229 -12.66 -0.69 -16.78
C ILE A 229 -13.06 -1.19 -18.16
N THR A 230 -12.10 -1.59 -18.99
CA THR A 230 -12.37 -2.14 -20.34
C THR A 230 -13.26 -3.37 -20.24
N ASN A 231 -12.92 -4.33 -19.38
CA ASN A 231 -13.69 -5.55 -19.16
C ASN A 231 -15.13 -5.26 -18.66
N LEU A 232 -15.29 -4.29 -17.74
CA LEU A 232 -16.61 -3.90 -17.25
C LEU A 232 -17.45 -3.21 -18.33
N ARG A 233 -16.84 -2.38 -19.20
CA ARG A 233 -17.51 -1.82 -20.40
C ARG A 233 -18.02 -2.88 -21.32
N ASP A 234 -17.19 -3.90 -21.62
CA ASP A 234 -17.55 -5.03 -22.49
C ASP A 234 -18.72 -5.85 -21.88
N LYS A 235 -18.81 -5.88 -20.55
CA LYS A 235 -19.93 -6.51 -19.82
C LYS A 235 -21.17 -5.62 -19.70
N GLY A 236 -21.13 -4.36 -20.17
CA GLY A 236 -22.27 -3.46 -20.21
C GLY A 236 -22.33 -2.38 -19.15
N ALA A 237 -21.28 -2.18 -18.35
CA ALA A 237 -21.21 -1.09 -17.38
C ALA A 237 -21.36 0.28 -18.07
N LYS A 238 -22.16 1.17 -17.49
CA LYS A 238 -22.42 2.54 -17.93
C LYS A 238 -21.96 3.60 -16.94
N SER A 239 -21.61 3.18 -15.73
CA SER A 239 -21.09 4.03 -14.66
C SER A 239 -20.15 3.21 -13.77
N PHE A 240 -19.31 3.90 -12.99
CA PHE A 240 -18.33 3.24 -12.13
C PHE A 240 -18.38 3.78 -10.70
N VAL A 241 -18.25 2.89 -9.74
CA VAL A 241 -17.98 3.21 -8.34
C VAL A 241 -16.59 2.70 -8.02
N ILE A 242 -15.68 3.62 -7.65
CA ILE A 242 -14.28 3.30 -7.35
C ILE A 242 -14.10 3.36 -5.83
N ASP A 243 -13.79 2.22 -5.23
CA ASP A 243 -13.59 2.08 -3.79
C ASP A 243 -12.08 2.11 -3.46
N VAL A 244 -11.64 3.17 -2.78
CA VAL A 244 -10.29 3.32 -2.23
C VAL A 244 -10.27 3.27 -0.70
N ARG A 245 -11.31 2.72 -0.07
CA ARG A 245 -11.32 2.50 1.37
C ARG A 245 -10.24 1.48 1.75
N GLN A 246 -9.60 1.69 2.90
CA GLN A 246 -8.51 0.88 3.42
C GLN A 246 -7.27 0.87 2.51
N ASN A 247 -7.14 1.85 1.62
CA ASN A 247 -6.01 1.97 0.71
C ASN A 247 -5.02 3.03 1.23
N PRO A 248 -3.84 2.64 1.75
CA PRO A 248 -2.89 3.57 2.35
C PRO A 248 -2.12 4.41 1.32
N GLY A 249 -2.42 4.24 0.01
CA GLY A 249 -1.75 4.91 -1.08
C GLY A 249 -0.74 4.03 -1.81
N GLY A 250 0.40 4.59 -2.14
CA GLY A 250 1.48 3.94 -2.89
C GLY A 250 2.23 4.91 -3.79
N LEU A 251 2.51 4.51 -5.01
CA LEU A 251 3.31 5.27 -5.98
C LEU A 251 2.54 6.47 -6.53
N LEU A 252 3.19 7.63 -6.48
CA LEU A 252 2.65 8.91 -6.95
C LEU A 252 2.32 8.88 -8.45
N ASP A 253 3.24 8.39 -9.27
CA ASP A 253 3.08 8.28 -10.72
C ASP A 253 1.84 7.45 -11.11
N GLN A 254 1.51 6.42 -10.33
CA GLN A 254 0.30 5.64 -10.56
C GLN A 254 -0.97 6.44 -10.26
N ALA A 255 -0.99 7.22 -9.16
CA ALA A 255 -2.11 8.08 -8.86
C ALA A 255 -2.31 9.16 -9.94
N GLU A 256 -1.23 9.77 -10.42
CA GLU A 256 -1.25 10.77 -11.50
C GLU A 256 -1.78 10.16 -12.81
N ARG A 257 -1.26 9.02 -13.23
CA ARG A 257 -1.72 8.30 -14.42
C ARG A 257 -3.19 7.91 -14.33
N MET A 258 -3.59 7.36 -13.18
CA MET A 258 -4.98 6.94 -12.97
C MET A 258 -5.93 8.14 -12.90
N ALA A 259 -5.58 9.21 -12.20
CA ALA A 259 -6.39 10.43 -12.18
C ALA A 259 -6.55 11.03 -13.59
N SER A 260 -5.46 11.07 -14.38
CA SER A 260 -5.49 11.56 -15.75
C SER A 260 -6.54 10.88 -16.63
N MET A 261 -6.83 9.57 -16.39
CA MET A 261 -7.87 8.84 -17.14
C MET A 261 -9.27 9.48 -17.02
N PHE A 262 -9.54 10.15 -15.91
CA PHE A 262 -10.86 10.73 -15.58
C PHE A 262 -10.95 12.23 -15.83
N LEU A 263 -9.83 12.89 -16.06
CA LEU A 263 -9.71 14.33 -16.25
C LEU A 263 -9.55 14.70 -17.73
N LYS A 264 -9.94 15.93 -18.10
CA LYS A 264 -9.57 16.48 -19.39
C LYS A 264 -8.10 16.88 -19.39
N ASN A 265 -7.44 16.77 -20.54
CA ASN A 265 -6.05 17.20 -20.66
C ASN A 265 -5.90 18.68 -20.26
N GLY A 266 -4.91 18.97 -19.42
CA GLY A 266 -4.64 20.28 -18.86
C GLY A 266 -5.33 20.56 -17.52
N GLU A 267 -6.30 19.75 -17.08
CA GLU A 267 -6.86 19.87 -15.73
C GLU A 267 -5.82 19.43 -14.68
N THR A 268 -5.77 20.14 -13.56
CA THR A 268 -4.79 19.89 -12.50
C THR A 268 -5.09 18.58 -11.76
N ILE A 269 -4.10 17.73 -11.61
CA ILE A 269 -4.18 16.52 -10.79
C ILE A 269 -3.78 16.84 -9.35
N VAL A 270 -2.62 17.46 -9.18
CA VAL A 270 -2.01 17.74 -7.88
C VAL A 270 -1.05 18.92 -8.00
N GLN A 271 -0.78 19.60 -6.89
CA GLN A 271 0.29 20.59 -6.81
C GLN A 271 1.32 20.14 -5.77
N PHE A 272 2.57 20.52 -5.96
CA PHE A 272 3.66 20.24 -5.03
C PHE A 272 4.29 21.53 -4.55
N GLU A 273 4.64 21.60 -3.27
CA GLU A 273 5.36 22.72 -2.67
C GLU A 273 6.68 22.21 -2.08
N ASP A 274 7.79 22.82 -2.47
CA ASP A 274 9.11 22.51 -1.92
C ASP A 274 9.37 23.29 -0.62
N LYS A 275 10.49 22.98 0.05
CA LYS A 275 10.90 23.67 1.29
C LYS A 275 11.14 25.18 1.16
N LYS A 276 11.22 25.71 -0.08
CA LYS A 276 11.36 27.14 -0.39
C LYS A 276 10.01 27.80 -0.73
N GLY A 277 8.90 27.06 -0.62
CA GLY A 277 7.55 27.53 -0.93
C GLY A 277 7.26 27.65 -2.44
N ARG A 278 8.08 27.05 -3.30
CA ARG A 278 7.84 27.06 -4.74
C ARG A 278 6.86 25.96 -5.10
N THR A 279 5.83 26.29 -5.84
CA THR A 279 4.79 25.36 -6.26
C THR A 279 5.01 24.87 -7.69
N MET A 280 4.70 23.61 -7.94
CA MET A 280 4.64 22.98 -9.26
C MET A 280 3.28 22.29 -9.38
N LYS A 281 2.73 22.26 -10.61
CA LYS A 281 1.45 21.59 -10.90
C LYS A 281 1.70 20.41 -11.82
N GLU A 282 1.09 19.28 -11.48
CA GLU A 282 0.94 18.17 -12.38
C GLU A 282 -0.46 18.20 -12.99
N VAL A 283 -0.54 18.01 -14.30
CA VAL A 283 -1.79 18.13 -15.05
C VAL A 283 -2.06 16.87 -15.87
N ALA A 284 -3.34 16.57 -16.04
CA ALA A 284 -3.77 15.46 -16.87
C ALA A 284 -3.28 15.62 -18.31
N SER A 285 -2.75 14.56 -18.89
CA SER A 285 -2.21 14.57 -20.25
C SER A 285 -2.30 13.20 -20.91
N LYS A 286 -2.22 13.20 -22.26
CA LYS A 286 -2.21 11.95 -23.02
C LYS A 286 -0.98 11.09 -22.73
N GLU A 287 0.11 11.70 -22.34
CA GLU A 287 1.35 11.03 -21.97
C GLU A 287 1.21 10.24 -20.66
N LEU A 288 0.37 10.73 -19.71
CA LEU A 288 0.07 10.03 -18.47
C LEU A 288 -0.88 8.86 -18.65
N ASP A 289 -1.96 9.05 -19.43
CA ASP A 289 -3.04 8.06 -19.54
C ASP A 289 -3.03 7.25 -20.85
N ASP A 290 -1.98 7.33 -21.64
CA ASP A 290 -1.86 6.67 -22.95
C ASP A 290 -3.07 6.95 -23.88
N GLY A 291 -3.76 8.08 -23.66
CA GLY A 291 -4.98 8.47 -24.35
C GLY A 291 -6.24 7.70 -23.93
N PHE A 292 -6.18 6.90 -22.89
CA PHE A 292 -7.35 6.19 -22.36
C PHE A 292 -8.15 7.13 -21.45
N LYS A 293 -9.42 7.37 -21.79
CA LYS A 293 -10.31 8.24 -21.04
C LYS A 293 -11.57 7.51 -20.57
N VAL A 294 -11.99 7.85 -19.35
CA VAL A 294 -13.25 7.42 -18.74
C VAL A 294 -14.21 8.60 -18.79
N LYS A 295 -15.31 8.44 -19.53
CA LYS A 295 -16.32 9.50 -19.73
C LYS A 295 -17.64 9.17 -19.02
N GLU A 296 -17.77 7.96 -18.57
CA GLU A 296 -18.92 7.47 -17.82
C GLU A 296 -19.02 8.20 -16.47
N PRO A 297 -20.21 8.33 -15.89
CA PRO A 297 -20.37 8.82 -14.53
C PRO A 297 -19.56 7.97 -13.53
N VAL A 298 -18.89 8.66 -12.60
CA VAL A 298 -18.04 8.03 -11.58
C VAL A 298 -18.38 8.58 -10.20
N ALA A 299 -18.28 7.73 -9.18
CA ALA A 299 -18.23 8.11 -7.77
C ALA A 299 -17.03 7.43 -7.11
N VAL A 300 -16.42 8.07 -6.11
CA VAL A 300 -15.31 7.50 -5.34
C VAL A 300 -15.72 7.27 -3.90
N ILE A 301 -15.45 6.07 -3.36
CA ILE A 301 -15.70 5.75 -1.96
C ILE A 301 -14.38 5.87 -1.20
N ILE A 302 -14.43 6.62 -0.09
CA ILE A 302 -13.28 6.95 0.76
C ILE A 302 -13.57 6.63 2.23
N ASP A 303 -12.50 6.41 3.02
CA ASP A 303 -12.57 6.27 4.48
C ASP A 303 -11.33 6.84 5.18
N GLY A 304 -11.30 6.75 6.52
CA GLY A 304 -10.18 7.22 7.36
C GLY A 304 -8.85 6.52 7.10
N ASN A 305 -8.81 5.43 6.34
CA ASN A 305 -7.61 4.71 5.93
C ASN A 305 -7.25 4.95 4.45
N SER A 306 -8.06 5.74 3.73
CA SER A 306 -7.69 6.27 2.41
C SER A 306 -6.62 7.34 2.60
N ALA A 307 -5.38 7.09 2.20
CA ALA A 307 -4.24 7.96 2.49
C ALA A 307 -3.35 8.24 1.27
N SER A 308 -2.62 9.38 1.28
CA SER A 308 -1.55 9.70 0.32
C SER A 308 -2.02 9.64 -1.15
N ALA A 309 -1.51 8.70 -1.98
CA ALA A 309 -1.90 8.53 -3.37
C ALA A 309 -3.42 8.35 -3.56
N SER A 310 -4.12 7.70 -2.60
CA SER A 310 -5.58 7.59 -2.59
C SER A 310 -6.25 8.96 -2.43
N GLU A 311 -5.67 9.84 -1.61
CA GLU A 311 -6.17 11.18 -1.38
C GLU A 311 -5.87 12.09 -2.59
N ILE A 312 -4.70 11.96 -3.22
CA ILE A 312 -4.37 12.65 -4.48
C ILE A 312 -5.38 12.28 -5.56
N PHE A 313 -5.64 10.98 -5.74
CA PHE A 313 -6.62 10.47 -6.70
C PHE A 313 -8.03 11.01 -6.42
N ALA A 314 -8.49 10.92 -5.17
CA ALA A 314 -9.81 11.40 -4.77
C ALA A 314 -9.95 12.93 -4.93
N ALA A 315 -8.93 13.71 -4.48
CA ALA A 315 -8.93 15.17 -4.63
C ALA A 315 -8.94 15.60 -6.10
N ALA A 316 -8.12 14.94 -6.94
CA ALA A 316 -8.06 15.22 -8.37
C ALA A 316 -9.43 15.04 -9.05
N LEU A 317 -10.07 13.90 -8.82
CA LEU A 317 -11.37 13.62 -9.40
C LEU A 317 -12.46 14.56 -8.87
N HIS A 318 -12.44 14.84 -7.56
CA HIS A 318 -13.42 15.71 -6.95
C HIS A 318 -13.28 17.17 -7.40
N GLU A 319 -12.10 17.73 -7.26
CA GLU A 319 -11.90 19.17 -7.45
C GLU A 319 -11.79 19.57 -8.92
N SER A 320 -11.27 18.70 -9.80
CA SER A 320 -11.08 19.00 -11.22
C SER A 320 -12.20 18.45 -12.11
N ALA A 321 -12.86 17.34 -11.73
CA ALA A 321 -13.93 16.74 -12.52
C ALA A 321 -15.30 16.71 -11.82
N ASN A 322 -15.45 17.31 -10.62
CA ASN A 322 -16.69 17.32 -9.82
C ASN A 322 -17.23 15.91 -9.50
N VAL A 323 -16.36 14.91 -9.38
CA VAL A 323 -16.75 13.56 -8.99
C VAL A 323 -17.16 13.55 -7.52
N PRO A 324 -18.32 12.96 -7.15
CA PRO A 324 -18.74 12.87 -5.76
C PRO A 324 -17.84 11.91 -4.97
N LEU A 325 -17.48 12.31 -3.75
CA LEU A 325 -16.82 11.49 -2.76
C LEU A 325 -17.84 10.99 -1.75
N ILE A 326 -17.89 9.68 -1.53
CA ILE A 326 -18.86 9.03 -0.64
C ILE A 326 -18.10 8.34 0.49
N GLY A 327 -18.56 8.46 1.71
CA GLY A 327 -17.97 7.74 2.85
C GLY A 327 -17.63 8.63 4.03
N THR A 328 -16.45 8.44 4.63
CA THR A 328 -15.95 9.22 5.76
C THR A 328 -14.68 9.97 5.37
N LYS A 329 -14.28 10.91 6.21
CA LYS A 329 -13.09 11.74 6.05
C LYS A 329 -11.82 10.89 5.87
N THR A 330 -10.93 11.29 4.95
CA THR A 330 -9.68 10.57 4.68
C THR A 330 -8.61 10.81 5.75
N PHE A 331 -7.49 10.09 5.67
CA PHE A 331 -6.42 10.07 6.66
C PHE A 331 -5.73 11.43 6.85
N GLY A 332 -5.41 12.14 5.78
CA GLY A 332 -4.68 13.41 5.84
C GLY A 332 -3.16 13.27 5.76
N LYS A 333 -2.64 12.49 4.81
CA LYS A 333 -1.19 12.43 4.54
C LYS A 333 -0.81 13.37 3.41
N GLY A 334 -0.48 14.62 3.74
CA GLY A 334 -0.17 15.69 2.80
C GLY A 334 1.32 15.86 2.44
N THR A 335 2.12 14.79 2.51
CA THR A 335 3.56 14.81 2.26
C THR A 335 4.00 13.79 1.22
N VAL A 336 5.09 14.10 0.49
CA VAL A 336 5.70 13.20 -0.50
C VAL A 336 7.09 12.79 -0.03
N GLN A 337 7.35 11.50 -0.04
CA GLN A 337 8.65 10.93 0.26
C GLN A 337 9.37 10.51 -1.02
N THR A 338 10.70 10.69 -1.01
CA THR A 338 11.61 10.01 -1.94
C THR A 338 12.37 8.92 -1.21
N VAL A 339 12.77 7.89 -1.94
CA VAL A 339 13.68 6.86 -1.47
C VAL A 339 14.99 7.02 -2.20
N LYS A 340 16.10 6.99 -1.46
CA LYS A 340 17.44 7.15 -2.01
C LYS A 340 18.39 6.09 -1.44
N ASP A 341 19.09 5.37 -2.32
CA ASP A 341 20.12 4.41 -1.96
C ASP A 341 21.30 5.08 -1.25
N LEU A 342 21.83 4.41 -0.23
CA LEU A 342 23.01 4.84 0.54
C LEU A 342 24.27 3.99 0.23
N ASN A 343 24.31 3.32 -0.93
CA ASN A 343 25.44 2.56 -1.51
C ASN A 343 25.74 1.17 -0.91
N ASP A 344 24.98 0.68 0.03
CA ASP A 344 25.22 -0.60 0.74
C ASP A 344 23.95 -1.47 0.89
N GLN A 345 23.02 -1.37 -0.07
CA GLN A 345 21.70 -1.99 -0.04
C GLN A 345 20.77 -1.40 1.06
N THR A 346 21.19 -0.31 1.69
CA THR A 346 20.36 0.45 2.61
C THR A 346 19.80 1.70 1.92
N GLU A 347 18.72 2.24 2.44
CA GLU A 347 18.00 3.36 1.83
C GLU A 347 17.62 4.41 2.89
N ILE A 348 17.47 5.64 2.47
CA ILE A 348 16.76 6.68 3.22
C ILE A 348 15.45 7.02 2.52
N LYS A 349 14.34 6.83 3.21
CA LYS A 349 13.04 7.36 2.82
C LYS A 349 12.87 8.71 3.49
N LEU A 350 12.77 9.79 2.72
CA LEU A 350 12.79 11.17 3.22
C LEU A 350 11.64 11.98 2.64
N THR A 351 10.90 12.69 3.49
CA THR A 351 9.91 13.69 3.08
C THR A 351 10.61 14.89 2.44
N VAL A 352 10.27 15.18 1.19
CA VAL A 352 10.92 16.23 0.39
C VAL A 352 9.98 17.31 -0.12
N LEU A 353 8.68 17.02 -0.22
CA LEU A 353 7.66 17.93 -0.69
C LEU A 353 6.40 17.83 0.18
N LYS A 354 5.64 18.93 0.19
CA LYS A 354 4.20 18.89 0.50
C LYS A 354 3.46 18.68 -0.81
N TRP A 355 2.33 18.01 -0.78
CA TRP A 355 1.39 18.04 -1.88
C TRP A 355 0.12 18.79 -1.48
N LEU A 356 -0.45 19.48 -2.45
CA LEU A 356 -1.65 20.29 -2.33
C LEU A 356 -2.69 19.77 -3.31
N THR A 357 -3.96 19.91 -2.96
CA THR A 357 -5.07 19.58 -3.87
C THR A 357 -5.01 20.40 -5.16
N PRO A 358 -5.76 20.07 -6.20
CA PRO A 358 -5.88 20.92 -7.39
C PRO A 358 -6.19 22.39 -7.09
N LYS A 359 -6.97 22.68 -6.03
CA LYS A 359 -7.28 24.04 -5.58
C LYS A 359 -6.19 24.67 -4.70
N GLY A 360 -5.14 23.94 -4.37
CA GLY A 360 -4.01 24.45 -3.58
C GLY A 360 -4.16 24.27 -2.07
N GLU A 361 -5.05 23.43 -1.60
CA GLU A 361 -5.22 23.16 -0.17
C GLU A 361 -4.24 22.09 0.33
N TRP A 362 -3.61 22.33 1.47
CA TRP A 362 -2.78 21.35 2.15
C TRP A 362 -3.59 20.54 3.15
N ILE A 363 -3.73 19.24 2.88
CA ILE A 363 -4.63 18.34 3.62
C ILE A 363 -3.94 17.62 4.78
N ASN A 364 -2.65 17.91 5.06
CA ASN A 364 -1.90 17.19 6.09
C ASN A 364 -2.59 17.30 7.46
N GLU A 365 -2.82 16.15 8.10
CA GLU A 365 -3.56 15.99 9.35
C GLU A 365 -5.04 16.43 9.32
N LYS A 366 -5.51 16.89 8.16
CA LYS A 366 -6.89 17.34 7.97
C LYS A 366 -7.74 16.34 7.21
N GLY A 367 -7.16 15.68 6.21
CA GLY A 367 -7.88 14.81 5.30
C GLY A 367 -8.81 15.55 4.33
N ILE A 368 -9.51 14.77 3.53
CA ILE A 368 -10.50 15.23 2.56
C ILE A 368 -11.89 14.82 3.06
N GLU A 369 -12.82 15.78 3.17
CA GLU A 369 -14.19 15.49 3.55
C GLU A 369 -14.96 14.87 2.38
N PRO A 370 -15.83 13.87 2.60
CA PRO A 370 -16.71 13.36 1.58
C PRO A 370 -17.81 14.37 1.24
N THR A 371 -18.27 14.38 -0.01
CA THR A 371 -19.45 15.18 -0.42
C THR A 371 -20.76 14.55 0.05
N ILE A 372 -20.76 13.22 0.19
CA ILE A 372 -21.89 12.44 0.70
C ILE A 372 -21.37 11.58 1.87
N LYS A 373 -21.78 11.95 3.09
CA LYS A 373 -21.40 11.18 4.27
C LYS A 373 -22.15 9.85 4.28
N ALA A 374 -21.39 8.77 4.33
CA ALA A 374 -21.87 7.41 4.48
C ALA A 374 -20.86 6.62 5.32
N ASP A 375 -21.31 6.00 6.35
CA ASP A 375 -20.49 5.22 7.27
C ASP A 375 -21.16 3.90 7.57
N TYR A 376 -20.37 2.95 8.09
CA TYR A 376 -20.94 1.74 8.64
C TYR A 376 -21.77 2.08 9.89
N PRO A 377 -22.81 1.31 10.18
CA PRO A 377 -23.49 1.42 11.46
C PRO A 377 -22.51 1.26 12.63
N GLU A 378 -22.76 1.94 13.74
CA GLU A 378 -21.86 1.98 14.91
C GLU A 378 -21.44 0.58 15.38
N TYR A 379 -22.32 -0.41 15.29
CA TYR A 379 -22.01 -1.80 15.67
C TYR A 379 -20.91 -2.45 14.83
N ALA A 380 -20.65 -1.97 13.62
CA ALA A 380 -19.58 -2.51 12.79
C ALA A 380 -18.17 -2.18 13.33
N TYR A 381 -18.08 -1.23 14.25
CA TYR A 381 -16.85 -0.84 14.93
C TYR A 381 -16.65 -1.54 16.27
N LEU A 382 -17.63 -2.30 16.73
CA LEU A 382 -17.50 -3.06 17.97
C LEU A 382 -16.48 -4.19 17.80
N LYS A 383 -15.71 -4.44 18.84
CA LYS A 383 -14.76 -5.55 18.86
C LYS A 383 -15.49 -6.88 18.66
N LEU A 384 -14.92 -7.74 17.84
CA LEU A 384 -15.43 -9.10 17.68
C LEU A 384 -15.36 -9.84 19.01
N ILE A 385 -16.42 -10.53 19.35
CA ILE A 385 -16.47 -11.38 20.54
C ILE A 385 -15.53 -12.57 20.32
N PRO A 386 -14.55 -12.82 21.22
CA PRO A 386 -13.64 -13.94 21.11
C PRO A 386 -14.39 -15.27 21.04
N ARG A 387 -14.06 -16.12 20.05
CA ARG A 387 -14.73 -17.42 19.85
C ARG A 387 -14.28 -18.50 20.82
N ASP A 388 -13.17 -18.29 21.50
CA ASP A 388 -12.56 -19.19 22.49
C ASP A 388 -13.08 -18.96 23.92
N LYS A 389 -13.94 -17.96 24.11
CA LYS A 389 -14.57 -17.67 25.41
C LYS A 389 -16.02 -18.12 25.44
N THR A 390 -16.41 -18.75 26.54
CA THR A 390 -17.84 -19.03 26.84
C THR A 390 -18.36 -17.93 27.75
N LEU A 391 -19.32 -17.15 27.26
CA LEU A 391 -20.04 -16.14 28.05
C LEU A 391 -21.34 -16.75 28.60
N LYS A 392 -21.62 -16.52 29.88
CA LYS A 392 -22.81 -17.10 30.54
C LYS A 392 -23.45 -16.08 31.50
N GLU A 393 -24.70 -16.37 31.85
CA GLU A 393 -25.47 -15.55 32.79
C GLU A 393 -24.74 -15.34 34.11
N GLY A 394 -24.65 -14.07 34.53
CA GLY A 394 -23.92 -13.61 35.70
C GLY A 394 -22.47 -13.18 35.44
N ASP A 395 -21.92 -13.44 34.27
CA ASP A 395 -20.60 -12.93 33.90
C ASP A 395 -20.67 -11.41 33.63
N GLN A 396 -19.51 -10.73 33.83
CA GLN A 396 -19.35 -9.29 33.57
C GLN A 396 -18.04 -9.06 32.79
N SER A 397 -18.13 -8.43 31.63
CA SER A 397 -16.96 -8.07 30.82
C SER A 397 -17.27 -7.09 29.70
N GLU A 398 -16.22 -6.47 29.11
CA GLU A 398 -16.34 -5.65 27.90
C GLU A 398 -16.88 -6.48 26.70
N ASP A 399 -16.55 -7.77 26.60
CA ASP A 399 -17.06 -8.65 25.56
C ASP A 399 -18.60 -8.80 25.67
N ILE A 400 -19.16 -8.79 26.89
CA ILE A 400 -20.60 -8.84 27.11
C ILE A 400 -21.26 -7.49 26.78
N GLN A 401 -20.62 -6.38 27.08
CA GLN A 401 -21.10 -5.06 26.67
C GLN A 401 -21.17 -4.98 25.14
N ASN A 402 -20.13 -5.43 24.43
CA ASN A 402 -20.13 -5.51 22.98
C ASN A 402 -21.24 -6.44 22.44
N LEU A 403 -21.45 -7.58 23.09
CA LEU A 403 -22.54 -8.50 22.75
C LEU A 403 -23.90 -7.80 22.88
N ASN A 404 -24.15 -7.14 24.01
CA ASN A 404 -25.42 -6.43 24.26
C ASN A 404 -25.63 -5.29 23.26
N ALA A 405 -24.57 -4.53 22.90
CA ALA A 405 -24.64 -3.50 21.89
C ALA A 405 -25.01 -4.08 20.50
N ILE A 406 -24.42 -5.22 20.10
CA ILE A 406 -24.79 -5.92 18.86
C ILE A 406 -26.26 -6.37 18.90
N LEU A 407 -26.69 -6.97 20.00
CA LEU A 407 -28.07 -7.46 20.16
C LEU A 407 -29.06 -6.30 20.12
N ALA A 408 -28.77 -5.16 20.75
CA ALA A 408 -29.60 -3.96 20.71
C ALA A 408 -29.79 -3.44 19.28
N VAL A 409 -28.73 -3.40 18.49
CA VAL A 409 -28.81 -3.03 17.07
C VAL A 409 -29.65 -4.00 16.25
N LEU A 410 -29.62 -5.28 16.62
CA LEU A 410 -30.47 -6.32 16.01
C LEU A 410 -31.93 -6.26 16.55
N ALA A 411 -32.25 -5.18 17.28
CA ALA A 411 -33.58 -4.91 17.87
C ALA A 411 -34.03 -5.92 18.96
N TYR A 412 -33.08 -6.59 19.61
CA TYR A 412 -33.38 -7.32 20.82
C TYR A 412 -33.49 -6.37 22.03
N PRO A 413 -34.39 -6.63 23.00
CA PRO A 413 -34.64 -5.76 24.13
C PRO A 413 -33.57 -5.91 25.23
N VAL A 414 -32.35 -5.50 24.94
CA VAL A 414 -31.20 -5.49 25.85
C VAL A 414 -30.63 -4.06 25.99
N ASP A 415 -30.04 -3.75 27.13
CA ASP A 415 -29.35 -2.48 27.34
C ASP A 415 -27.95 -2.56 26.70
N GLU A 416 -27.69 -1.76 25.63
CA GLU A 416 -26.46 -1.72 24.87
C GLU A 416 -25.23 -1.37 25.71
N ASN A 417 -25.42 -0.63 26.82
CA ASN A 417 -24.34 -0.20 27.70
C ASN A 417 -24.08 -1.17 28.88
N ASN A 418 -24.88 -2.24 28.98
CA ASN A 418 -24.74 -3.17 30.10
C ASN A 418 -23.61 -4.18 29.86
N ALA A 419 -22.61 -4.18 30.74
CA ALA A 419 -21.50 -5.13 30.70
C ALA A 419 -21.81 -6.48 31.41
N ASN A 420 -23.04 -6.69 31.93
CA ASN A 420 -23.45 -7.92 32.58
C ASN A 420 -24.24 -8.81 31.60
N TYR A 421 -23.97 -10.11 31.63
CA TYR A 421 -24.78 -11.11 30.92
C TYR A 421 -26.05 -11.39 31.71
N THR A 422 -27.13 -10.76 31.31
CA THR A 422 -28.44 -10.86 32.02
C THR A 422 -29.30 -11.96 31.42
N ALA A 423 -30.48 -12.19 32.04
CA ALA A 423 -31.48 -13.08 31.50
C ALA A 423 -32.00 -12.60 30.12
N GLU A 424 -32.10 -11.26 29.92
CA GLU A 424 -32.46 -10.65 28.63
C GLU A 424 -31.42 -10.95 27.58
N THR A 425 -30.11 -10.79 27.92
CA THR A 425 -28.98 -11.14 27.03
C THR A 425 -29.05 -12.59 26.60
N LYS A 426 -29.31 -13.51 27.59
CA LYS A 426 -29.45 -14.93 27.31
C LYS A 426 -30.64 -15.24 26.39
N ALA A 427 -31.79 -14.61 26.64
CA ALA A 427 -32.96 -14.77 25.79
C ALA A 427 -32.72 -14.26 24.34
N ALA A 428 -31.93 -13.21 24.19
CA ALA A 428 -31.62 -12.65 22.88
C ALA A 428 -30.61 -13.51 22.08
N VAL A 429 -29.76 -14.29 22.75
CA VAL A 429 -28.74 -15.16 22.10
C VAL A 429 -29.33 -16.55 21.78
N SER A 430 -30.41 -17.00 22.49
CA SER A 430 -31.05 -18.30 22.30
C SER A 430 -32.03 -18.30 21.15
#